data_5f9147c775539dcdb71d6d185f084028
#
_entry.id   5f9147c775539dcdb71d6d185f084028
#
_cell.length_a   1.000
_cell.length_b   1.000
_cell.length_c   1.000
_cell.angle_alpha   90.00
_cell.angle_beta   90.00
_cell.angle_gamma   90.00
#
_symmetry.space_group_name_H-M   'P 1'
#
loop_
_entity.id
_entity.type
_entity.pdbx_description
1 polymer ?
#
loop_
_entity_poly.entity_id
_entity_poly.type
_entity_poly.pdbx_seq_one_letter_code
_entity_poly.pdbx_strand_id
1 'polypeptide(L)'
;AINIESWVSLLLGGRIGNGPPSLFLIYSAGNFIECTPEVPFLQIGETKYGKPILDRGLAFSTPLHEAVKFGFLSFDSAMRSNLGVARPLDMVVMPRDRAAPLLTRRIAEDDPYFDDLSERWSRYLHQATENIPNPPWMDAAGPA
;
A
#
# COMPACT_ATOMS: atom_id res chain seq x y z
N ALA A 1 -5.44 37.62 15.49
CA ALA A 1 -5.17 36.22 15.83
C ALA A 1 -5.12 35.43 14.51
N ILE A 2 -4.01 34.77 14.21
CA ILE A 2 -3.88 33.87 13.05
C ILE A 2 -4.62 32.61 13.45
N ASN A 3 -5.74 32.31 12.77
CA ASN A 3 -6.48 31.07 12.96
C ASN A 3 -5.74 30.00 12.16
N ILE A 4 -4.92 29.18 12.81
CA ILE A 4 -4.24 28.05 12.18
C ILE A 4 -5.22 26.88 12.24
N GLU A 5 -5.91 26.59 11.14
CA GLU A 5 -6.66 25.35 11.00
C GLU A 5 -5.68 24.20 10.79
N SER A 6 -5.51 23.36 11.78
CA SER A 6 -4.68 22.15 11.68
C SER A 6 -5.55 20.95 11.33
N TRP A 7 -5.34 20.40 10.15
CA TRP A 7 -5.99 19.16 9.70
C TRP A 7 -5.09 17.97 10.04
N VAL A 8 -5.59 17.07 10.88
CA VAL A 8 -4.88 15.85 11.28
C VAL A 8 -5.72 14.65 10.94
N SER A 9 -5.10 13.66 10.27
CA SER A 9 -5.66 12.31 10.12
C SER A 9 -4.75 11.32 10.81
N LEU A 10 -5.34 10.35 11.51
CA LEU A 10 -4.61 9.31 12.24
C LEU A 10 -5.04 7.92 11.77
N LEU A 11 -4.07 7.02 11.63
CA LEU A 11 -4.33 5.58 11.57
C LEU A 11 -4.09 4.98 12.95
N LEU A 12 -5.11 4.34 13.50
CA LEU A 12 -5.04 3.64 14.79
C LEU A 12 -5.25 2.16 14.58
N GLY A 13 -4.20 1.37 14.78
CA GLY A 13 -4.26 -0.09 14.68
C GLY A 13 -3.92 -0.76 16.00
N GLY A 14 -4.61 -1.83 16.33
CA GLY A 14 -4.34 -2.56 17.57
C GLY A 14 -5.36 -3.62 17.91
N ARG A 15 -5.27 -4.12 19.15
CA ARG A 15 -6.21 -5.07 19.75
C ARG A 15 -6.64 -4.61 21.12
N ILE A 16 -7.89 -4.85 21.44
CA ILE A 16 -8.44 -4.63 22.77
C ILE A 16 -8.75 -5.98 23.39
N GLY A 17 -8.15 -6.26 24.55
CA GLY A 17 -8.35 -7.51 25.26
C GLY A 17 -8.09 -8.74 24.40
N ASN A 18 -9.07 -9.64 24.30
CA ASN A 18 -9.00 -10.87 23.50
C ASN A 18 -9.59 -10.72 22.09
N GLY A 19 -9.97 -9.51 21.68
CA GLY A 19 -10.55 -9.25 20.38
C GLY A 19 -9.57 -9.42 19.20
N PRO A 20 -10.07 -9.43 17.96
CA PRO A 20 -9.25 -9.40 16.77
C PRO A 20 -8.51 -8.07 16.63
N PRO A 21 -7.49 -7.99 15.77
CA PRO A 21 -6.91 -6.70 15.38
C PRO A 21 -7.96 -5.85 14.66
N SER A 22 -7.98 -4.56 14.97
CA SER A 22 -8.79 -3.54 14.28
C SER A 22 -7.90 -2.41 13.79
N LEU A 23 -8.30 -1.76 12.70
CA LEU A 23 -7.63 -0.60 12.12
C LEU A 23 -8.67 0.47 11.82
N PHE A 24 -8.39 1.68 12.27
CA PHE A 24 -9.26 2.85 12.12
C PHE A 24 -8.52 4.00 11.45
N LEU A 25 -9.21 4.70 10.58
CA LEU A 25 -8.82 6.03 10.10
C LEU A 25 -9.68 7.06 10.83
N ILE A 26 -9.05 7.96 11.57
CA ILE A 26 -9.68 9.01 12.35
C ILE A 26 -9.40 10.36 11.69
N TYR A 27 -10.45 11.11 11.42
CA TYR A 27 -10.37 12.44 10.80
C TYR A 27 -10.35 13.54 11.84
N SER A 28 -9.87 14.72 11.45
CA SER A 28 -9.80 15.91 12.30
C SER A 28 -11.17 16.34 12.87
N ALA A 29 -12.26 16.03 12.17
CA ALA A 29 -13.63 16.28 12.62
C ALA A 29 -14.10 15.33 13.75
N GLY A 30 -13.28 14.33 14.13
CA GLY A 30 -13.60 13.34 15.16
C GLY A 30 -14.38 12.12 14.70
N ASN A 31 -14.80 12.07 13.42
CA ASN A 31 -15.36 10.87 12.82
C ASN A 31 -14.27 9.88 12.43
N PHE A 32 -14.64 8.61 12.26
CA PHE A 32 -13.70 7.55 11.91
C PHE A 32 -14.31 6.53 10.93
N ILE A 33 -13.44 5.80 10.24
CA ILE A 33 -13.78 4.65 9.40
C ILE A 33 -13.00 3.45 9.93
N GLU A 34 -13.65 2.31 10.07
CA GLU A 34 -13.03 1.03 10.42
C GLU A 34 -12.70 0.24 9.15
N CYS A 35 -11.56 -0.46 9.17
CA CYS A 35 -11.21 -1.45 8.15
C CYS A 35 -12.15 -2.66 8.27
N THR A 36 -12.76 -3.05 7.13
CA THR A 36 -13.71 -4.16 7.03
C THR A 36 -13.30 -5.11 5.89
N PRO A 37 -13.94 -6.28 5.73
CA PRO A 37 -13.69 -7.12 4.56
C PRO A 37 -13.88 -6.42 3.21
N GLU A 38 -14.78 -5.45 3.12
CA GLU A 38 -15.07 -4.64 1.93
C GLU A 38 -14.07 -3.48 1.77
N VAL A 39 -13.46 -3.03 2.87
CA VAL A 39 -12.45 -1.98 2.92
C VAL A 39 -11.19 -2.53 3.62
N PRO A 40 -10.40 -3.36 2.92
CA PRO A 40 -9.35 -4.18 3.55
C PRO A 40 -8.08 -3.41 3.93
N PHE A 41 -7.99 -2.13 3.62
CA PHE A 41 -6.87 -1.27 3.99
C PHE A 41 -7.30 0.20 4.13
N LEU A 42 -6.48 0.96 4.84
CA LEU A 42 -6.65 2.40 5.02
C LEU A 42 -5.33 3.10 4.73
N GLN A 43 -5.39 4.32 4.21
CA GLN A 43 -4.21 5.14 3.88
C GLN A 43 -4.40 6.57 4.35
N ILE A 44 -3.28 7.22 4.69
CA ILE A 44 -3.15 8.66 4.91
C ILE A 44 -1.93 9.19 4.15
N GLY A 45 -1.85 10.48 3.95
CA GLY A 45 -0.77 11.12 3.21
C GLY A 45 -0.96 11.02 1.70
N GLU A 46 0.07 10.57 0.97
CA GLU A 46 -0.01 10.39 -0.48
C GLU A 46 -0.80 9.12 -0.83
N THR A 47 -1.98 9.28 -1.41
CA THR A 47 -2.86 8.16 -1.77
C THR A 47 -3.06 7.97 -3.27
N LYS A 48 -2.68 8.95 -4.10
CA LYS A 48 -3.00 8.94 -5.55
C LYS A 48 -2.27 7.85 -6.31
N TYR A 49 -0.98 7.64 -6.01
CA TYR A 49 -0.11 6.78 -6.82
C TYR A 49 0.02 5.37 -6.24
N GLY A 50 -0.08 5.21 -4.93
CA GLY A 50 0.02 3.91 -4.26
C GLY A 50 -1.31 3.16 -4.18
N LYS A 51 -2.42 3.87 -4.01
CA LYS A 51 -3.75 3.27 -3.84
C LYS A 51 -4.17 2.35 -4.99
N PRO A 52 -3.96 2.67 -6.28
CA PRO A 52 -4.34 1.79 -7.38
C PRO A 52 -3.70 0.39 -7.33
N ILE A 53 -2.52 0.27 -6.75
CA ILE A 53 -1.85 -1.03 -6.55
C ILE A 53 -2.60 -1.84 -5.50
N LEU A 54 -2.96 -1.22 -4.38
CA LEU A 54 -3.68 -1.88 -3.29
C LEU A 54 -5.10 -2.27 -3.70
N ASP A 55 -5.82 -1.38 -4.40
CA ASP A 55 -7.19 -1.63 -4.87
C ASP A 55 -7.27 -2.85 -5.81
N ARG A 56 -6.19 -3.12 -6.58
CA ARG A 56 -6.15 -4.26 -7.51
C ARG A 56 -5.73 -5.56 -6.85
N GLY A 57 -4.82 -5.51 -5.90
CA GLY A 57 -4.14 -6.71 -5.41
C GLY A 57 -4.48 -7.11 -3.99
N LEU A 58 -5.02 -6.22 -3.17
CA LEU A 58 -5.23 -6.46 -1.76
C LEU A 58 -6.70 -6.76 -1.46
N ALA A 59 -6.93 -7.90 -0.83
CA ALA A 59 -8.22 -8.30 -0.29
C ALA A 59 -8.06 -8.60 1.22
N PHE A 60 -9.15 -8.62 1.95
CA PHE A 60 -9.13 -8.94 3.39
C PHE A 60 -8.57 -10.36 3.68
N SER A 61 -8.72 -11.28 2.73
CA SER A 61 -8.18 -12.65 2.80
C SER A 61 -6.74 -12.78 2.32
N THR A 62 -6.12 -11.70 1.83
CA THR A 62 -4.72 -11.73 1.35
C THR A 62 -3.78 -12.15 2.46
N PRO A 63 -2.92 -13.17 2.25
CA PRO A 63 -1.94 -13.58 3.23
C PRO A 63 -1.02 -12.42 3.64
N LEU A 64 -0.64 -12.37 4.92
CA LEU A 64 0.09 -11.23 5.48
C LEU A 64 1.41 -10.93 4.74
N HIS A 65 2.16 -11.97 4.33
CA HIS A 65 3.40 -11.80 3.56
C HIS A 65 3.16 -11.23 2.14
N GLU A 66 2.00 -11.48 1.55
CA GLU A 66 1.59 -10.87 0.28
C GLU A 66 1.12 -9.43 0.49
N ALA A 67 0.36 -9.17 1.56
CA ALA A 67 -0.05 -7.83 1.92
C ALA A 67 1.15 -6.89 2.12
N VAL A 68 2.24 -7.38 2.72
CA VAL A 68 3.51 -6.63 2.84
C VAL A 68 4.10 -6.31 1.48
N LYS A 69 4.11 -7.26 0.53
CA LYS A 69 4.59 -7.01 -0.84
C LYS A 69 3.75 -5.94 -1.53
N PHE A 70 2.43 -6.01 -1.44
CA PHE A 70 1.54 -4.97 -2.00
C PHE A 70 1.78 -3.61 -1.35
N GLY A 71 2.02 -3.57 -0.05
CA GLY A 71 2.41 -2.35 0.64
C GLY A 71 3.70 -1.73 0.05
N PHE A 72 4.74 -2.54 -0.15
CA PHE A 72 5.98 -2.05 -0.75
C PHE A 72 5.80 -1.61 -2.21
N LEU A 73 5.03 -2.34 -3.02
CA LEU A 73 4.72 -1.93 -4.39
C LEU A 73 3.92 -0.62 -4.43
N SER A 74 3.04 -0.41 -3.46
CA SER A 74 2.31 0.86 -3.30
C SER A 74 3.26 2.02 -3.00
N PHE A 75 4.23 1.82 -2.09
CA PHE A 75 5.27 2.82 -1.81
C PHE A 75 6.19 3.04 -3.00
N ASP A 76 6.65 2.01 -3.70
CA ASP A 76 7.45 2.13 -4.92
C ASP A 76 6.74 3.00 -5.97
N SER A 77 5.45 2.73 -6.21
CA SER A 77 4.65 3.51 -7.15
C SER A 77 4.50 4.97 -6.73
N ALA A 78 4.32 5.22 -5.43
CA ALA A 78 4.25 6.58 -4.91
C ALA A 78 5.60 7.31 -5.04
N MET A 79 6.72 6.67 -4.71
CA MET A 79 8.07 7.25 -4.82
C MET A 79 8.44 7.62 -6.26
N ARG A 80 8.00 6.84 -7.25
CA ARG A 80 8.23 7.13 -8.68
C ARG A 80 7.52 8.38 -9.17
N SER A 81 6.42 8.75 -8.54
CA SER A 81 5.53 9.82 -9.00
C SER A 81 5.46 11.02 -8.07
N ASN A 82 5.98 10.93 -6.86
CA ASN A 82 5.97 11.99 -5.85
C ASN A 82 7.28 12.05 -5.08
N LEU A 83 8.06 13.10 -5.31
CA LEU A 83 9.35 13.34 -4.64
C LEU A 83 9.24 13.54 -3.11
N GLY A 84 8.03 13.79 -2.60
CA GLY A 84 7.78 13.88 -1.16
C GLY A 84 7.66 12.52 -0.46
N VAL A 85 7.68 11.42 -1.22
CA VAL A 85 7.65 10.05 -0.69
C VAL A 85 8.99 9.37 -0.94
N ALA A 86 9.66 8.96 0.12
CA ALA A 86 11.00 8.37 0.03
C ALA A 86 11.22 7.34 1.15
N ARG A 87 12.27 6.54 1.01
CA ARG A 87 12.82 5.73 2.11
C ARG A 87 13.66 6.63 3.04
N PRO A 88 13.88 6.25 4.29
CA PRO A 88 13.53 4.96 4.89
C PRO A 88 12.05 4.82 5.23
N LEU A 89 11.54 3.55 5.23
CA LEU A 89 10.19 3.22 5.68
C LEU A 89 10.27 2.44 6.99
N ASP A 90 9.35 2.70 7.91
CA ASP A 90 9.19 1.90 9.11
C ASP A 90 7.95 1.01 8.96
N MET A 91 8.13 -0.29 9.14
CA MET A 91 7.10 -1.30 9.01
C MET A 91 6.85 -1.99 10.35
N VAL A 92 5.58 -2.17 10.67
CA VAL A 92 5.15 -3.03 11.78
C VAL A 92 4.15 -4.03 11.25
N VAL A 93 4.40 -5.31 11.51
CA VAL A 93 3.48 -6.41 11.19
C VAL A 93 2.96 -6.99 12.49
N MET A 94 1.64 -7.01 12.62
CA MET A 94 0.94 -7.60 13.76
C MET A 94 0.32 -8.94 13.32
N PRO A 95 0.90 -10.09 13.72
CA PRO A 95 0.34 -11.39 13.41
C PRO A 95 -1.05 -11.58 14.03
N ARG A 96 -1.90 -12.39 13.40
CA ARG A 96 -3.21 -12.76 13.97
C ARG A 96 -3.03 -13.59 15.24
N ASP A 97 -2.04 -14.47 15.27
CA ASP A 97 -1.66 -15.21 16.47
C ASP A 97 -1.08 -14.25 17.52
N ARG A 98 -1.69 -14.25 18.70
CA ARG A 98 -1.30 -13.37 19.81
C ARG A 98 0.00 -13.80 20.49
N ALA A 99 0.36 -15.06 20.39
CA ALA A 99 1.62 -15.58 20.92
C ALA A 99 2.79 -15.18 20.04
N ALA A 100 2.55 -14.86 18.77
CA ALA A 100 3.58 -14.40 17.86
C ALA A 100 3.95 -12.93 18.15
N PRO A 101 5.25 -12.58 18.20
CA PRO A 101 5.70 -11.22 18.43
C PRO A 101 5.34 -10.30 17.26
N LEU A 102 5.26 -9.00 17.55
CA LEU A 102 5.24 -7.98 16.48
C LEU A 102 6.56 -8.04 15.71
N LEU A 103 6.47 -8.01 14.39
CA LEU A 103 7.63 -7.82 13.53
C LEU A 103 7.78 -6.35 13.21
N THR A 104 8.85 -5.73 13.65
CA THR A 104 9.20 -4.35 13.33
C THR A 104 10.44 -4.33 12.44
N ARG A 105 10.38 -3.60 11.34
CA ARG A 105 11.50 -3.48 10.40
C ARG A 105 11.60 -2.07 9.85
N ARG A 106 12.81 -1.54 9.81
CA ARG A 106 13.15 -0.35 9.04
C ARG A 106 13.73 -0.77 7.68
N ILE A 107 13.14 -0.26 6.62
CA ILE A 107 13.57 -0.44 5.23
C ILE A 107 14.45 0.75 4.90
N ALA A 108 15.74 0.57 4.85
CA ALA A 108 16.73 1.62 4.60
C ALA A 108 16.68 2.11 3.15
N GLU A 109 17.40 3.20 2.86
CA GLU A 109 17.50 3.75 1.51
C GLU A 109 18.09 2.76 0.50
N ASP A 110 19.00 1.91 0.95
CA ASP A 110 19.75 0.90 0.20
C ASP A 110 19.26 -0.54 0.50
N ASP A 111 18.02 -0.73 0.92
CA ASP A 111 17.48 -2.07 1.22
C ASP A 111 17.42 -2.92 -0.06
N PRO A 112 18.19 -4.01 -0.13
CA PRO A 112 18.35 -4.81 -1.35
C PRO A 112 17.08 -5.56 -1.74
N TYR A 113 16.23 -5.90 -0.77
CA TYR A 113 14.95 -6.54 -1.06
C TYR A 113 13.97 -5.58 -1.73
N PHE A 114 13.92 -4.34 -1.24
CA PHE A 114 13.04 -3.33 -1.83
C PHE A 114 13.49 -2.97 -3.24
N ASP A 115 14.79 -2.86 -3.49
CA ASP A 115 15.34 -2.58 -4.82
C ASP A 115 15.05 -3.71 -5.82
N ASP A 116 15.29 -4.96 -5.44
CA ASP A 116 14.96 -6.15 -6.26
C ASP A 116 13.44 -6.23 -6.55
N LEU A 117 12.60 -5.94 -5.55
CA LEU A 117 11.15 -5.92 -5.71
C LEU A 117 10.71 -4.87 -6.75
N SER A 118 11.26 -3.66 -6.69
CA SER A 118 10.99 -2.56 -7.62
C SER A 118 11.39 -2.92 -9.06
N GLU A 119 12.59 -3.49 -9.25
CA GLU A 119 13.07 -3.94 -10.55
C GLU A 119 12.22 -5.08 -11.13
N ARG A 120 11.90 -6.09 -10.30
CA ARG A 120 11.02 -7.21 -10.72
C ARG A 120 9.64 -6.73 -11.12
N TRP A 121 9.06 -5.80 -10.35
CA TRP A 121 7.76 -5.25 -10.65
C TRP A 121 7.73 -4.55 -12.00
N SER A 122 8.73 -3.73 -12.29
CA SER A 122 8.87 -3.06 -13.58
C SER A 122 8.94 -4.08 -14.73
N ARG A 123 9.75 -5.13 -14.58
CA ARG A 123 9.89 -6.21 -15.56
C ARG A 123 8.58 -6.98 -15.76
N TYR A 124 7.87 -7.30 -14.68
CA TYR A 124 6.60 -8.02 -14.77
C TYR A 124 5.49 -7.20 -15.42
N LEU A 125 5.48 -5.87 -15.25
CA LEU A 125 4.56 -5.00 -15.96
C LEU A 125 4.80 -5.03 -17.47
N HIS A 126 6.05 -5.01 -17.92
CA HIS A 126 6.38 -5.17 -19.35
C HIS A 126 5.94 -6.54 -19.88
N GLN A 127 6.28 -7.61 -19.19
CA GLN A 127 5.85 -8.96 -19.58
C GLN A 127 4.32 -9.10 -19.62
N ALA A 128 3.61 -8.53 -18.65
CA ALA A 128 2.15 -8.55 -18.64
C ALA A 128 1.58 -7.80 -19.85
N THR A 129 2.16 -6.64 -20.20
CA THR A 129 1.73 -5.86 -21.37
C THR A 129 1.95 -6.64 -22.68
N GLU A 130 3.08 -7.32 -22.82
CA GLU A 130 3.37 -8.18 -23.99
C GLU A 130 2.37 -9.35 -24.15
N ASN A 131 1.84 -9.85 -23.03
CA ASN A 131 0.84 -10.93 -23.02
C ASN A 131 -0.61 -10.46 -23.25
N ILE A 132 -0.87 -9.15 -23.22
CA ILE A 132 -2.18 -8.58 -23.52
C ILE A 132 -2.30 -8.43 -25.05
N PRO A 133 -3.33 -9.00 -25.70
CA PRO A 133 -3.54 -8.82 -27.13
C PRO A 133 -3.62 -7.36 -27.54
N ASN A 134 -3.10 -7.05 -28.73
CA ASN A 134 -3.26 -5.72 -29.30
C ASN A 134 -4.75 -5.35 -29.44
N PRO A 135 -5.10 -4.06 -29.39
CA PRO A 135 -6.44 -3.60 -29.73
C PRO A 135 -6.80 -4.04 -31.16
N PRO A 136 -7.98 -4.66 -31.41
CA PRO A 136 -8.32 -5.21 -32.72
C PRO A 136 -8.28 -4.19 -33.88
N TRP A 137 -8.49 -2.93 -33.58
CA TRP A 137 -8.44 -1.83 -34.55
C TRP A 137 -7.00 -1.44 -34.94
N MET A 138 -5.99 -1.80 -34.14
CA MET A 138 -4.58 -1.58 -34.51
C MET A 138 -4.10 -2.63 -35.53
N ASP A 139 -4.54 -3.87 -35.41
CA ASP A 139 -4.16 -4.94 -36.34
C ASP A 139 -4.75 -4.71 -37.75
N ALA A 140 -5.88 -4.01 -37.82
CA ALA A 140 -6.52 -3.63 -39.10
C ALA A 140 -5.86 -2.45 -39.83
N ALA A 141 -4.98 -1.70 -39.14
CA ALA A 141 -4.33 -0.49 -39.68
C ALA A 141 -3.02 -0.81 -40.44
N GLY A 142 -2.53 -2.05 -40.40
CA GLY A 142 -1.24 -2.42 -40.97
C GLY A 142 -0.05 -1.93 -40.13
N PRO A 143 1.16 -2.44 -40.36
CA PRO A 143 2.36 -1.96 -39.69
C PRO A 143 2.63 -0.49 -40.06
N ALA A 144 2.84 0.36 -39.03
CA ALA A 144 3.24 1.74 -39.17
C ALA A 144 4.66 1.85 -39.67
#